data_7f3a8eae2a97091626375b6a29474dcd
#
_entry.id   7f3a8eae2a97091626375b6a29474dcd
#
_cell.length_a   1.000
_cell.length_b   1.000
_cell.length_c   1.000
_cell.angle_alpha   90.00
_cell.angle_beta   90.00
_cell.angle_gamma   90.00
#
_symmetry.space_group_name_H-M   'P 1'
#
loop_
_entity.id
_entity.type
_entity.pdbx_description
1 polymer ?
#
loop_
_entity_poly.entity_id
_entity_poly.type
_entity_poly.pdbx_seq_one_letter_code
_entity_poly.pdbx_strand_id
1 'polypeptide(L)'
;AADAFGRDWGVIVTWKYDQAPYLESGSELYTDLSLAYSAGAKYAVVFSYPNITDYGTLTNDHFAALQKFWTTLHSNPDSFGANKPKVAYVVPADYGFGFRNPYDTIWGLFPADAYSSKIYTDTNIALPAKFGSSFDILYDEPGIRSLLGNYSQVYYWNQTVT
;
A
#
# COMPACT_ATOMS: atom_id res chain seq x y z
N ALA A 1 -5.44 -4.34 -6.12
CA ALA A 1 -5.51 -5.49 -7.05
C ALA A 1 -6.27 -6.67 -6.43
N ALA A 2 -5.80 -7.23 -5.30
CA ALA A 2 -6.41 -8.43 -4.71
C ALA A 2 -7.92 -8.28 -4.44
N ASP A 3 -8.34 -7.17 -3.86
CA ASP A 3 -9.76 -6.88 -3.61
C ASP A 3 -10.58 -6.83 -4.92
N ALA A 4 -10.06 -6.18 -5.94
CA ALA A 4 -10.71 -6.08 -7.25
C ALA A 4 -10.95 -7.45 -7.91
N PHE A 5 -10.09 -8.44 -7.61
CA PHE A 5 -10.25 -9.84 -8.04
C PHE A 5 -11.02 -10.71 -7.04
N GLY A 6 -11.62 -10.13 -6.00
CA GLY A 6 -12.37 -10.86 -4.97
C GLY A 6 -11.49 -11.79 -4.12
N ARG A 7 -10.21 -11.48 -3.97
CA ARG A 7 -9.26 -12.25 -3.16
C ARG A 7 -9.13 -11.64 -1.78
N ASP A 8 -9.07 -12.48 -0.76
CA ASP A 8 -8.69 -12.07 0.58
C ASP A 8 -7.23 -11.63 0.58
N TRP A 9 -6.95 -10.53 1.28
CA TRP A 9 -5.62 -9.95 1.36
C TRP A 9 -5.36 -9.33 2.72
N GLY A 10 -4.10 -9.01 2.97
CA GLY A 10 -3.67 -8.38 4.20
C GLY A 10 -2.44 -7.50 3.98
N VAL A 11 -2.04 -6.83 5.05
CA VAL A 11 -0.88 -5.94 5.08
C VAL A 11 0.13 -6.40 6.12
N ILE A 12 1.39 -6.07 5.88
CA ILE A 12 2.44 -6.07 6.90
C ILE A 12 2.69 -4.62 7.25
N VAL A 13 2.58 -4.27 8.52
CA VAL A 13 2.74 -2.92 9.05
C VAL A 13 3.87 -2.83 10.04
N THR A 14 4.27 -1.65 10.42
CA THR A 14 5.36 -1.26 11.32
C THR A 14 6.76 -1.29 10.73
N TRP A 15 6.97 -1.86 9.56
CA TRP A 15 8.30 -1.97 8.99
C TRP A 15 8.65 -0.81 8.07
N LYS A 16 9.79 -0.15 8.33
CA LYS A 16 10.40 0.86 7.46
C LYS A 16 11.72 0.36 6.90
N TYR A 17 12.03 0.75 5.66
CA TYR A 17 13.26 0.36 4.98
C TYR A 17 14.38 1.40 5.06
N ASP A 18 14.04 2.66 5.32
CA ASP A 18 14.87 3.79 4.93
C ASP A 18 15.79 4.30 6.02
N GLN A 19 15.46 4.08 7.30
CA GLN A 19 16.31 4.51 8.41
C GLN A 19 15.95 3.83 9.74
N ALA A 20 16.92 3.75 10.63
CA ALA A 20 16.69 3.27 12.00
C ALA A 20 15.94 4.32 12.85
N PRO A 21 15.04 3.91 13.79
CA PRO A 21 14.56 2.54 13.90
C PRO A 21 13.73 2.16 12.67
N TYR A 22 13.89 0.94 12.19
CA TYR A 22 13.16 0.44 11.00
C TYR A 22 11.72 0.05 11.34
N LEU A 23 11.11 0.81 12.26
CA LEU A 23 9.70 0.69 12.65
C LEU A 23 9.02 2.05 12.50
N GLU A 24 7.80 2.01 12.03
CA GLU A 24 6.88 3.14 12.03
C GLU A 24 6.59 3.59 13.47
N SER A 25 6.18 4.84 13.64
CA SER A 25 5.60 5.32 14.89
C SER A 25 4.22 4.71 15.14
N GLY A 26 3.72 4.76 16.37
CA GLY A 26 2.35 4.34 16.66
C GLY A 26 1.30 5.11 15.86
N SER A 27 1.53 6.39 15.55
CA SER A 27 0.60 7.19 14.73
C SER A 27 0.58 6.73 13.27
N GLU A 28 1.72 6.37 12.69
CA GLU A 28 1.81 5.79 11.35
C GLU A 28 1.13 4.41 11.32
N LEU A 29 1.44 3.54 12.27
CA LEU A 29 0.79 2.24 12.44
C LEU A 29 -0.75 2.35 12.48
N TYR A 30 -1.29 3.29 13.28
CA TYR A 30 -2.74 3.51 13.33
C TYR A 30 -3.31 3.92 11.98
N THR A 31 -2.60 4.80 11.27
CA THR A 31 -3.01 5.30 9.95
C THR A 31 -3.02 4.15 8.93
N ASP A 32 -1.97 3.37 8.87
CA ASP A 32 -1.83 2.28 7.91
C ASP A 32 -2.86 1.16 8.14
N LEU A 33 -3.10 0.80 9.39
CA LEU A 33 -4.16 -0.14 9.76
C LEU A 33 -5.55 0.39 9.36
N SER A 34 -5.80 1.68 9.58
CA SER A 34 -7.08 2.31 9.25
C SER A 34 -7.31 2.37 7.74
N LEU A 35 -6.28 2.70 6.96
CA LEU A 35 -6.32 2.70 5.50
C LEU A 35 -6.53 1.28 4.97
N ALA A 36 -5.78 0.31 5.48
CA ALA A 36 -5.89 -1.09 5.09
C ALA A 36 -7.30 -1.65 5.37
N TYR A 37 -7.85 -1.36 6.55
CA TYR A 37 -9.20 -1.77 6.94
C TYR A 37 -10.26 -1.15 6.03
N SER A 38 -10.16 0.15 5.77
CA SER A 38 -11.10 0.84 4.87
C SER A 38 -11.01 0.36 3.43
N ALA A 39 -9.85 -0.15 3.02
CA ALA A 39 -9.63 -0.77 1.71
C ALA A 39 -10.02 -2.27 1.66
N GLY A 40 -10.47 -2.87 2.77
CA GLY A 40 -10.96 -4.23 2.82
C GLY A 40 -9.89 -5.30 3.14
N ALA A 41 -8.76 -4.92 3.73
CA ALA A 41 -7.78 -5.88 4.21
C ALA A 41 -8.35 -6.72 5.36
N LYS A 42 -8.34 -8.03 5.23
CA LYS A 42 -8.85 -8.96 6.26
C LYS A 42 -7.80 -9.32 7.30
N TYR A 43 -6.53 -9.18 6.97
CA TYR A 43 -5.41 -9.59 7.81
C TYR A 43 -4.43 -8.44 7.96
N ALA A 44 -3.85 -8.31 9.16
CA ALA A 44 -2.74 -7.43 9.41
C ALA A 44 -1.66 -8.19 10.18
N VAL A 45 -0.43 -8.13 9.70
CA VAL A 45 0.76 -8.64 10.39
C VAL A 45 1.52 -7.44 10.93
N VAL A 46 1.59 -7.34 12.24
CA VAL A 46 2.38 -6.31 12.91
C VAL A 46 3.79 -6.84 13.08
N PHE A 47 4.72 -6.23 12.36
CA PHE A 47 6.12 -6.66 12.39
C PHE A 47 6.85 -6.08 13.61
N SER A 48 7.70 -6.86 14.25
CA SER A 48 8.59 -6.41 15.32
C SER A 48 9.91 -7.16 15.25
N TYR A 49 11.02 -6.45 15.43
CA TYR A 49 12.32 -7.08 15.59
C TYR A 49 12.45 -7.61 17.01
N PRO A 50 12.98 -8.83 17.21
CA PRO A 50 13.28 -9.35 18.54
C PRO A 50 14.60 -8.75 19.03
N ASN A 51 14.61 -8.04 20.14
CA ASN A 51 15.82 -7.65 20.88
C ASN A 51 16.99 -7.03 20.09
N ILE A 52 16.75 -6.39 18.95
CA ILE A 52 17.81 -5.76 18.17
C ILE A 52 17.65 -4.24 18.28
N THR A 53 18.59 -3.62 18.99
CA THR A 53 18.51 -2.19 19.34
C THR A 53 18.52 -1.24 18.13
N ASP A 54 19.24 -1.58 17.08
CA ASP A 54 19.36 -0.74 15.89
C ASP A 54 18.11 -0.76 15.02
N TYR A 55 17.32 -1.82 15.11
CA TYR A 55 16.10 -1.98 14.32
C TYR A 55 14.83 -1.59 15.08
N GLY A 56 14.90 -1.57 16.40
CA GLY A 56 13.78 -1.21 17.27
C GLY A 56 12.81 -2.37 17.54
N THR A 57 12.07 -2.23 18.62
CA THR A 57 11.01 -3.13 19.04
C THR A 57 9.73 -2.34 19.26
N LEU A 58 8.59 -3.04 19.28
CA LEU A 58 7.32 -2.39 19.59
C LEU A 58 7.37 -1.77 21.00
N THR A 59 6.85 -0.56 21.10
CA THR A 59 6.81 0.24 22.33
C THR A 59 5.37 0.44 22.79
N ASN A 60 5.18 1.06 23.94
CA ASN A 60 3.85 1.43 24.45
C ASN A 60 3.05 2.28 23.46
N ASP A 61 3.71 3.10 22.63
CA ASP A 61 3.07 3.91 21.60
C ASP A 61 2.40 3.02 20.53
N HIS A 62 3.08 1.97 20.10
CA HIS A 62 2.51 0.99 19.16
C HIS A 62 1.32 0.24 19.78
N PHE A 63 1.43 -0.19 21.03
CA PHE A 63 0.33 -0.89 21.71
C PHE A 63 -0.88 0.03 21.93
N ALA A 64 -0.66 1.31 22.23
CA ALA A 64 -1.72 2.30 22.31
C ALA A 64 -2.41 2.52 20.95
N ALA A 65 -1.63 2.54 19.86
CA ALA A 65 -2.15 2.63 18.50
C ALA A 65 -3.01 1.41 18.12
N LEU A 66 -2.55 0.20 18.45
CA LEU A 66 -3.30 -1.05 18.24
C LEU A 66 -4.62 -1.04 19.03
N GLN A 67 -4.59 -0.62 20.29
CA GLN A 67 -5.79 -0.51 21.11
C GLN A 67 -6.78 0.53 20.56
N LYS A 68 -6.28 1.68 20.13
CA LYS A 68 -7.09 2.71 19.48
C LYS A 68 -7.72 2.18 18.19
N PHE A 69 -6.94 1.50 17.36
CA PHE A 69 -7.44 0.90 16.12
C PHE A 69 -8.54 -0.14 16.43
N TRP A 70 -8.30 -1.05 17.37
CA TRP A 70 -9.29 -2.04 17.82
C TRP A 70 -10.60 -1.38 18.24
N THR A 71 -10.52 -0.34 19.05
CA THR A 71 -11.71 0.42 19.49
C THR A 71 -12.43 1.06 18.31
N THR A 72 -11.67 1.67 17.38
CA THR A 72 -12.23 2.35 16.21
C THR A 72 -12.99 1.39 15.31
N LEU A 73 -12.42 0.22 14.99
CA LEU A 73 -13.08 -0.75 14.10
C LEU A 73 -14.35 -1.34 14.70
N HIS A 74 -14.38 -1.56 16.02
CA HIS A 74 -15.59 -2.06 16.70
C HIS A 74 -16.69 -1.01 16.81
N SER A 75 -16.29 0.27 16.88
CA SER A 75 -17.25 1.38 16.90
C SER A 75 -17.77 1.74 15.50
N ASN A 76 -17.05 1.36 14.45
CA ASN A 76 -17.37 1.70 13.06
C ASN A 76 -17.19 0.50 12.13
N PRO A 77 -17.94 -0.60 12.33
CA PRO A 77 -17.78 -1.83 11.54
C PRO A 77 -18.07 -1.60 10.05
N ASP A 78 -18.98 -0.68 9.72
CA ASP A 78 -19.36 -0.34 8.34
C ASP A 78 -18.23 0.36 7.56
N SER A 79 -17.15 0.77 8.22
CA SER A 79 -15.98 1.34 7.55
C SER A 79 -15.09 0.28 6.88
N PHE A 80 -15.31 -1.01 7.15
CA PHE A 80 -14.59 -2.10 6.48
C PHE A 80 -14.88 -2.12 4.98
N GLY A 81 -13.83 -2.00 4.17
CA GLY A 81 -13.95 -1.98 2.72
C GLY A 81 -14.81 -0.84 2.17
N ALA A 82 -15.02 0.23 2.95
CA ALA A 82 -15.84 1.38 2.54
C ALA A 82 -15.14 2.24 1.46
N ASN A 83 -13.80 2.19 1.40
CA ASN A 83 -13.05 2.84 0.33
C ASN A 83 -13.24 2.07 -0.98
N LYS A 84 -13.97 2.68 -1.92
CA LYS A 84 -14.24 2.11 -3.24
C LYS A 84 -13.50 2.94 -4.29
N PRO A 85 -12.29 2.53 -4.70
CA PRO A 85 -11.50 3.24 -5.69
C PRO A 85 -12.28 3.41 -7.00
N LYS A 86 -12.18 4.62 -7.56
CA LYS A 86 -12.82 4.95 -8.85
C LYS A 86 -11.82 5.09 -9.99
N VAL A 87 -10.55 4.99 -9.66
CA VAL A 87 -9.44 5.11 -10.61
C VAL A 87 -8.65 3.81 -10.60
N ALA A 88 -8.33 3.29 -11.75
CA ALA A 88 -7.40 2.17 -11.91
C ALA A 88 -6.09 2.65 -12.55
N TYR A 89 -4.97 2.17 -12.02
CA TYR A 89 -3.65 2.31 -12.63
C TYR A 89 -3.14 0.92 -12.98
N VAL A 90 -2.94 0.67 -14.27
CA VAL A 90 -2.60 -0.65 -14.80
C VAL A 90 -1.09 -0.72 -15.04
N VAL A 91 -0.42 -1.64 -14.34
CA VAL A 91 1.01 -1.95 -14.47
C VAL A 91 1.20 -3.22 -15.31
N PRO A 92 2.42 -3.47 -15.86
CA PRO A 92 2.70 -4.72 -16.57
C PRO A 92 2.35 -5.96 -15.73
N ALA A 93 1.98 -7.06 -16.37
CA ALA A 93 1.56 -8.30 -15.70
C ALA A 93 2.64 -8.87 -14.78
N ASP A 94 3.89 -8.72 -15.15
CA ASP A 94 5.07 -9.25 -14.45
C ASP A 94 5.79 -8.19 -13.58
N TYR A 95 5.17 -7.01 -13.38
CA TYR A 95 5.76 -5.96 -12.56
C TYR A 95 5.75 -6.37 -11.07
N GLY A 96 6.94 -6.56 -10.51
CA GLY A 96 7.12 -7.02 -9.13
C GLY A 96 8.13 -6.21 -8.32
N PHE A 97 8.53 -5.02 -8.81
CA PHE A 97 9.56 -4.22 -8.15
C PHE A 97 8.99 -3.33 -7.06
N GLY A 98 9.54 -3.46 -5.83
CA GLY A 98 9.26 -2.58 -4.70
C GLY A 98 10.36 -1.54 -4.52
N PHE A 99 10.44 -0.54 -5.39
CA PHE A 99 11.41 0.54 -5.24
C PHE A 99 10.99 1.52 -4.13
N ARG A 100 11.98 2.02 -3.38
CA ARG A 100 11.81 3.01 -2.30
C ARG A 100 11.84 4.44 -2.82
N ASN A 101 12.43 4.64 -3.99
CA ASN A 101 12.51 5.92 -4.68
C ASN A 101 12.77 5.68 -6.18
N PRO A 102 12.65 6.72 -7.06
CA PRO A 102 12.78 6.55 -8.51
C PRO A 102 14.17 6.09 -9.00
N TYR A 103 15.18 6.19 -8.15
CA TYR A 103 16.57 5.88 -8.47
C TYR A 103 17.12 4.74 -7.63
N ASP A 104 16.25 4.01 -6.96
CA ASP A 104 16.64 2.96 -6.04
C ASP A 104 17.31 1.79 -6.76
N THR A 105 18.10 1.06 -5.99
CA THR A 105 18.70 -0.21 -6.42
C THR A 105 18.31 -1.27 -5.41
N ILE A 106 17.40 -2.17 -5.79
CA ILE A 106 16.95 -3.25 -4.91
C ILE A 106 18.13 -4.17 -4.61
N TRP A 107 18.49 -4.27 -3.35
CA TRP A 107 19.63 -5.05 -2.83
C TRP A 107 20.98 -4.74 -3.53
N GLY A 108 21.12 -3.59 -4.15
CA GLY A 108 22.29 -3.25 -4.92
C GLY A 108 22.46 -4.02 -6.26
N LEU A 109 21.45 -4.80 -6.66
CA LEU A 109 21.51 -5.70 -7.82
C LEU A 109 20.57 -5.27 -8.96
N PHE A 110 19.43 -4.67 -8.63
CA PHE A 110 18.38 -4.35 -9.60
C PHE A 110 18.12 -2.85 -9.62
N PRO A 111 18.84 -2.08 -10.47
CA PRO A 111 18.61 -0.65 -10.59
C PRO A 111 17.25 -0.36 -11.21
N ALA A 112 16.62 0.74 -10.78
CA ALA A 112 15.44 1.26 -11.42
C ALA A 112 15.75 1.68 -12.85
N ASP A 113 14.92 1.27 -13.81
CA ASP A 113 14.91 1.77 -15.17
C ASP A 113 13.88 2.91 -15.34
N ALA A 114 13.76 3.45 -16.56
CA ALA A 114 12.84 4.55 -16.83
C ALA A 114 11.37 4.17 -16.57
N TYR A 115 11.01 2.90 -16.76
CA TYR A 115 9.63 2.44 -16.56
C TYR A 115 9.31 2.24 -15.09
N SER A 116 10.17 1.57 -14.35
CA SER A 116 10.00 1.38 -12.91
C SER A 116 10.07 2.70 -12.14
N SER A 117 10.95 3.62 -12.54
CA SER A 117 11.02 4.98 -11.99
C SER A 117 9.72 5.75 -12.23
N LYS A 118 9.15 5.62 -13.45
CA LYS A 118 7.86 6.24 -13.78
C LYS A 118 6.72 5.63 -12.97
N ILE A 119 6.62 4.31 -12.91
CA ILE A 119 5.58 3.62 -12.13
C ILE A 119 5.67 4.02 -10.66
N TYR A 120 6.88 4.08 -10.08
CA TYR A 120 7.09 4.59 -8.73
C TYR A 120 6.56 6.03 -8.58
N THR A 121 6.93 6.92 -9.47
CA THR A 121 6.51 8.33 -9.42
C THR A 121 4.99 8.46 -9.54
N ASP A 122 4.38 7.71 -10.45
CA ASP A 122 2.93 7.75 -10.63
C ASP A 122 2.21 7.21 -9.38
N THR A 123 2.62 6.07 -8.85
CA THR A 123 1.91 5.38 -7.76
C THR A 123 2.14 6.01 -6.39
N ASN A 124 3.28 6.62 -6.14
CA ASN A 124 3.63 7.19 -4.84
C ASN A 124 3.55 8.72 -4.77
N ILE A 125 3.48 9.40 -5.91
CA ILE A 125 3.44 10.87 -5.96
C ILE A 125 2.22 11.37 -6.73
N ALA A 126 2.11 11.07 -8.03
CA ALA A 126 1.11 11.70 -8.89
C ALA A 126 -0.32 11.26 -8.58
N LEU A 127 -0.57 9.96 -8.46
CA LEU A 127 -1.88 9.41 -8.13
C LEU A 127 -2.33 9.79 -6.70
N PRO A 128 -1.50 9.65 -5.65
CA PRO A 128 -1.86 10.11 -4.32
C PRO A 128 -2.15 11.60 -4.24
N ALA A 129 -1.36 12.43 -4.92
CA ALA A 129 -1.60 13.88 -4.94
C ALA A 129 -2.94 14.25 -5.59
N LYS A 130 -3.39 13.48 -6.58
CA LYS A 130 -4.62 13.75 -7.34
C LYS A 130 -5.86 13.06 -6.77
N PHE A 131 -5.73 11.82 -6.33
CA PHE A 131 -6.85 10.96 -5.97
C PHE A 131 -6.83 10.49 -4.50
N GLY A 132 -5.83 10.90 -3.71
CA GLY A 132 -5.64 10.40 -2.35
C GLY A 132 -5.45 8.89 -2.36
N SER A 133 -6.24 8.16 -1.57
CA SER A 133 -6.28 6.70 -1.54
C SER A 133 -7.33 6.07 -2.48
N SER A 134 -7.98 6.88 -3.34
CA SER A 134 -9.10 6.43 -4.17
C SER A 134 -8.65 5.89 -5.53
N PHE A 135 -7.59 5.10 -5.56
CA PHE A 135 -7.13 4.39 -6.76
C PHE A 135 -6.68 2.97 -6.44
N ASP A 136 -6.82 2.08 -7.41
CA ASP A 136 -6.30 0.72 -7.39
C ASP A 136 -5.11 0.59 -8.34
N ILE A 137 -4.12 -0.21 -7.95
CA ILE A 137 -3.05 -0.69 -8.83
C ILE A 137 -3.43 -2.10 -9.29
N LEU A 138 -3.55 -2.29 -10.58
CA LEU A 138 -3.93 -3.56 -11.21
C LEU A 138 -2.82 -4.05 -12.14
N TYR A 139 -2.69 -5.36 -12.27
CA TYR A 139 -1.78 -5.96 -13.24
C TYR A 139 -2.49 -6.17 -14.58
N ASP A 140 -1.78 -5.98 -15.70
CA ASP A 140 -2.32 -6.22 -17.05
C ASP A 140 -2.36 -7.73 -17.35
N GLU A 141 -3.26 -8.42 -16.66
CA GLU A 141 -3.45 -9.86 -16.76
C GLU A 141 -4.72 -10.21 -17.55
N PRO A 142 -4.81 -11.46 -18.05
CA PRO A 142 -6.06 -11.94 -18.64
C PRO A 142 -7.24 -11.76 -17.67
N GLY A 143 -8.32 -11.20 -18.17
CA GLY A 143 -9.54 -10.94 -17.35
C GLY A 143 -9.62 -9.56 -16.73
N ILE A 144 -8.54 -8.77 -16.71
CA ILE A 144 -8.59 -7.41 -16.16
C ILE A 144 -9.65 -6.54 -16.85
N ARG A 145 -9.86 -6.72 -18.16
CA ARG A 145 -10.79 -5.92 -18.97
C ARG A 145 -12.23 -5.92 -18.41
N SER A 146 -12.64 -7.03 -17.82
CA SER A 146 -13.97 -7.14 -17.17
C SER A 146 -14.06 -6.29 -15.91
N LEU A 147 -12.93 -6.02 -15.24
CA LEU A 147 -12.86 -5.21 -14.04
C LEU A 147 -12.76 -3.72 -14.34
N LEU A 148 -12.10 -3.35 -15.45
CA LEU A 148 -11.85 -1.95 -15.79
C LEU A 148 -13.15 -1.15 -15.97
N GLY A 149 -14.24 -1.78 -16.35
CA GLY A 149 -15.56 -1.16 -16.44
C GLY A 149 -16.14 -0.64 -15.11
N ASN A 150 -15.57 -1.07 -13.97
CA ASN A 150 -15.96 -0.60 -12.64
C ASN A 150 -15.33 0.73 -12.26
N TYR A 151 -14.35 1.20 -13.02
CA TYR A 151 -13.60 2.44 -12.75
C TYR A 151 -14.06 3.57 -13.68
N SER A 152 -14.13 4.77 -13.13
CA SER A 152 -14.47 5.96 -13.89
C SER A 152 -13.30 6.48 -14.74
N GLN A 153 -12.06 6.15 -14.32
CA GLN A 153 -10.83 6.50 -15.02
C GLN A 153 -9.85 5.34 -14.96
N VAL A 154 -9.15 5.10 -16.06
CA VAL A 154 -8.12 4.07 -16.18
C VAL A 154 -6.88 4.69 -16.79
N TYR A 155 -5.76 4.57 -16.09
CA TYR A 155 -4.44 4.96 -16.58
C TYR A 155 -3.59 3.71 -16.76
N TYR A 156 -2.78 3.71 -17.78
CA TYR A 156 -1.76 2.68 -17.98
C TYR A 156 -0.38 3.24 -17.66
N TRP A 157 0.50 2.42 -17.18
CA TRP A 157 1.87 2.77 -16.79
C TRP A 157 2.67 3.54 -17.88
N ASN A 158 2.33 3.36 -19.14
CA ASN A 158 2.94 4.05 -20.28
C ASN A 158 2.21 5.35 -20.69
N GLN A 159 1.23 5.79 -19.92
CA GLN A 159 0.48 7.02 -20.12
C GLN A 159 0.83 8.07 -19.05
N THR A 160 0.53 9.34 -19.34
CA THR A 160 0.65 10.40 -18.35
C THR A 160 -0.60 10.41 -17.46
N VAL A 161 -0.40 10.51 -16.16
CA VAL A 161 -1.49 10.75 -15.20
C VAL A 161 -1.87 12.23 -15.27
N THR A 162 -2.96 12.54 -15.98
CA THR A 162 -3.47 13.91 -16.22
C THR A 162 -4.74 14.20 -15.42
#